data_5077e9743cb543ff443b84fa15854fc7
#
_entry.id   5077e9743cb543ff443b84fa15854fc7
#
_cell.length_a   1.000
_cell.length_b   1.000
_cell.length_c   1.000
_cell.angle_alpha   90.00
_cell.angle_beta   90.00
_cell.angle_gamma   90.00
#
_symmetry.space_group_name_H-M   'P 1'
#
loop_
_entity.id
_entity.type
_entity.pdbx_description
1 polymer ?
#
loop_
_entity_poly.entity_id
_entity_poly.type
_entity_poly.pdbx_seq_one_letter_code
_entity_poly.pdbx_strand_id
1 'polypeptide(L)'
;MSEEDHASRRDPRERTVKTAGRIVKYSREIYHLESVEEVAMLSMEATPQFIDGHPSPTLAEIRSGELRVLESLRNGVHGGDEPGPLAQRAYETGNVVVCARDGVEIAYRNEDVEVVDPDGCDGCPHGAVSLAAPTIYRDEMGARGAVLVSDWSTLDRLEEFHVKPADYFAEHIATAIVNIRSRERLERARNDLAKRKEMVEVYDRLLRHDLGNDLQVIAGFSDAIATAVEDDDQLAGHAEKIQRTAESAAELIDNVGETVKTLEQEGEPEVRDLEPIVTDVIADVRAKFDDLTVEYDPATFEYQVYAGGLIDSVFTNILSNAVIHNEGPVTARLRTEEPTPDTVLIGMADDGAGIADEVRDGIFEMGGKGPDSDGTGFGLGLTRTLVESYGGAVAVADSEHGGADFRITLERP
;
A
#
# COMPACT_ATOMS: atom_id res chain seq x y z
N MET A 1 19.02 -60.81 -23.86
CA MET A 1 17.76 -60.22 -23.39
C MET A 1 18.14 -59.56 -22.10
N SER A 2 18.43 -58.29 -22.17
CA SER A 2 18.94 -57.47 -21.08
C SER A 2 17.77 -56.93 -20.23
N GLU A 3 18.04 -56.59 -18.98
CA GLU A 3 17.07 -56.00 -18.03
C GLU A 3 16.40 -54.74 -18.55
N GLU A 4 16.94 -54.07 -19.56
CA GLU A 4 16.37 -52.91 -20.25
C GLU A 4 15.14 -53.24 -21.07
N ASP A 5 14.95 -54.47 -21.59
CA ASP A 5 13.76 -54.91 -22.34
C ASP A 5 12.54 -55.17 -21.43
N HIS A 6 12.74 -55.33 -20.13
CA HIS A 6 11.63 -55.47 -19.14
C HIS A 6 11.08 -54.14 -18.61
N ALA A 7 11.80 -53.02 -18.72
CA ALA A 7 11.32 -51.70 -18.33
C ALA A 7 10.29 -51.14 -19.32
N SER A 8 10.37 -51.49 -20.59
CA SER A 8 9.51 -51.01 -21.69
C SER A 8 8.10 -51.57 -21.72
N ARG A 9 7.73 -52.54 -20.86
CA ARG A 9 6.39 -53.22 -20.85
C ARG A 9 5.55 -53.01 -19.59
N ARG A 10 5.81 -51.97 -18.79
CA ARG A 10 4.90 -51.67 -17.67
C ARG A 10 3.58 -51.15 -18.20
N ASP A 11 2.48 -51.63 -17.60
CA ASP A 11 1.12 -51.18 -17.91
C ASP A 11 1.02 -49.64 -17.79
N PRO A 12 0.56 -48.92 -18.82
CA PRO A 12 0.41 -47.46 -18.80
C PRO A 12 -0.36 -46.96 -17.58
N ARG A 13 -1.31 -47.73 -17.05
CA ARG A 13 -2.06 -47.38 -15.85
C ARG A 13 -1.21 -47.42 -14.59
N GLU A 14 -0.35 -48.43 -14.45
CA GLU A 14 0.56 -48.53 -13.31
C GLU A 14 1.59 -47.37 -13.27
N ARG A 15 2.06 -46.97 -14.46
CA ARG A 15 2.95 -45.82 -14.67
C ARG A 15 2.28 -44.52 -14.21
N THR A 16 1.04 -44.25 -14.69
CA THR A 16 0.27 -43.05 -14.31
C THR A 16 0.04 -42.97 -12.80
N VAL A 17 -0.37 -44.06 -12.14
CA VAL A 17 -0.60 -44.09 -10.69
C VAL A 17 0.70 -43.80 -9.91
N LYS A 18 1.82 -44.35 -10.33
CA LYS A 18 3.13 -44.13 -9.67
C LYS A 18 3.61 -42.69 -9.82
N THR A 19 3.48 -42.12 -11.00
CA THR A 19 3.80 -40.71 -11.30
C THR A 19 2.94 -39.76 -10.46
N ALA A 20 1.62 -39.97 -10.47
CA ALA A 20 0.70 -39.19 -9.65
C ALA A 20 1.04 -39.25 -8.15
N GLY A 21 1.34 -40.43 -7.63
CA GLY A 21 1.77 -40.58 -6.22
C GLY A 21 3.04 -39.79 -5.87
N ARG A 22 4.00 -39.73 -6.81
CA ARG A 22 5.24 -38.96 -6.62
C ARG A 22 4.99 -37.46 -6.68
N ILE A 23 4.19 -36.99 -7.65
CA ILE A 23 3.80 -35.59 -7.73
C ILE A 23 3.12 -35.15 -6.44
N VAL A 24 2.14 -35.91 -5.93
CA VAL A 24 1.46 -35.60 -4.68
C VAL A 24 2.44 -35.53 -3.49
N LYS A 25 3.42 -36.43 -3.43
CA LYS A 25 4.45 -36.39 -2.38
C LYS A 25 5.23 -35.08 -2.45
N TYR A 26 5.83 -34.79 -3.58
CA TYR A 26 6.68 -33.59 -3.74
C TYR A 26 5.89 -32.28 -3.65
N SER A 27 4.63 -32.26 -4.13
CA SER A 27 3.75 -31.10 -3.95
C SER A 27 3.48 -30.80 -2.50
N ARG A 28 3.29 -31.84 -1.65
CA ARG A 28 3.15 -31.63 -0.20
C ARG A 28 4.43 -31.08 0.42
N GLU A 29 5.58 -31.59 0.03
CA GLU A 29 6.87 -31.12 0.53
C GLU A 29 7.07 -29.64 0.17
N ILE A 30 6.81 -29.24 -1.09
CA ILE A 30 6.91 -27.86 -1.56
C ILE A 30 6.10 -26.86 -0.71
N TYR A 31 4.88 -27.21 -0.30
CA TYR A 31 4.04 -26.30 0.48
C TYR A 31 4.51 -26.07 1.93
N HIS A 32 5.47 -26.86 2.41
CA HIS A 32 6.09 -26.71 3.73
C HIS A 32 7.38 -25.91 3.69
N LEU A 33 7.90 -25.57 2.51
CA LEU A 33 9.13 -24.83 2.37
C LEU A 33 8.92 -23.35 2.67
N GLU A 34 9.94 -22.72 3.22
CA GLU A 34 9.89 -21.34 3.70
C GLU A 34 10.61 -20.35 2.78
N SER A 35 11.46 -20.86 1.86
CA SER A 35 12.21 -20.05 0.92
C SER A 35 12.04 -20.49 -0.53
N VAL A 36 12.20 -19.53 -1.46
CA VAL A 36 12.13 -19.81 -2.89
C VAL A 36 13.31 -20.67 -3.35
N GLU A 37 14.44 -20.51 -2.70
CA GLU A 37 15.66 -21.28 -2.93
C GLU A 37 15.45 -22.77 -2.60
N GLU A 38 14.77 -23.08 -1.49
CA GLU A 38 14.39 -24.46 -1.13
C GLU A 38 13.42 -25.07 -2.15
N VAL A 39 12.43 -24.27 -2.61
CA VAL A 39 11.49 -24.69 -3.66
C VAL A 39 12.26 -25.01 -4.96
N ALA A 40 13.23 -24.18 -5.33
CA ALA A 40 14.03 -24.40 -6.52
C ALA A 40 14.87 -25.67 -6.42
N MET A 41 15.58 -25.87 -5.30
CA MET A 41 16.39 -27.08 -5.06
C MET A 41 15.54 -28.36 -5.09
N LEU A 42 14.39 -28.35 -4.39
CA LEU A 42 13.49 -29.50 -4.38
C LEU A 42 12.94 -29.78 -5.78
N SER A 43 12.67 -28.75 -6.56
CA SER A 43 12.19 -28.89 -7.95
C SER A 43 13.22 -29.55 -8.84
N MET A 44 14.51 -29.23 -8.66
CA MET A 44 15.61 -29.88 -9.37
C MET A 44 15.73 -31.37 -9.02
N GLU A 45 15.59 -31.71 -7.74
CA GLU A 45 15.63 -33.09 -7.27
C GLU A 45 14.41 -33.91 -7.71
N ALA A 46 13.23 -33.31 -7.61
CA ALA A 46 11.96 -33.99 -7.80
C ALA A 46 11.67 -34.28 -9.28
N THR A 47 11.91 -33.32 -10.18
CA THR A 47 11.52 -33.42 -11.59
C THR A 47 12.01 -34.71 -12.27
N PRO A 48 13.29 -35.11 -12.16
CA PRO A 48 13.76 -36.37 -12.75
C PRO A 48 13.18 -37.64 -12.12
N GLN A 49 12.51 -37.51 -10.96
CA GLN A 49 11.96 -38.66 -10.24
C GLN A 49 10.61 -39.13 -10.76
N PHE A 50 9.83 -38.20 -11.36
CA PHE A 50 8.48 -38.52 -11.84
C PHE A 50 8.27 -38.24 -13.32
N ILE A 51 9.16 -37.50 -13.97
CA ILE A 51 9.18 -37.35 -15.43
C ILE A 51 10.17 -38.38 -16.02
N ASP A 52 9.66 -39.23 -16.88
CA ASP A 52 10.45 -40.30 -17.48
C ASP A 52 11.56 -39.74 -18.42
N GLY A 53 12.60 -40.50 -18.63
CA GLY A 53 13.70 -40.15 -19.52
C GLY A 53 14.77 -39.24 -18.90
N HIS A 54 14.71 -39.03 -17.58
CA HIS A 54 15.70 -38.27 -16.80
C HIS A 54 16.01 -36.89 -17.40
N PRO A 55 15.04 -35.97 -17.40
CA PRO A 55 15.23 -34.61 -17.87
C PRO A 55 16.25 -33.84 -17.00
N SER A 56 16.90 -32.86 -17.61
CA SER A 56 17.64 -31.81 -16.87
C SER A 56 16.74 -30.61 -16.66
N PRO A 57 16.18 -30.41 -15.46
CA PRO A 57 15.26 -29.29 -15.20
C PRO A 57 15.98 -27.94 -15.05
N THR A 58 15.27 -26.89 -15.42
CA THR A 58 15.60 -25.50 -15.14
C THR A 58 14.35 -24.82 -14.63
N LEU A 59 14.41 -24.13 -13.49
CA LEU A 59 13.31 -23.35 -12.96
C LEU A 59 13.60 -21.87 -13.08
N ALA A 60 12.68 -21.12 -13.67
CA ALA A 60 12.73 -19.67 -13.75
C ALA A 60 11.52 -19.05 -13.05
N GLU A 61 11.74 -17.98 -12.27
CA GLU A 61 10.70 -17.19 -11.59
C GLU A 61 10.28 -16.01 -12.46
N ILE A 62 8.99 -15.72 -12.49
CA ILE A 62 8.44 -14.48 -13.04
C ILE A 62 8.34 -13.47 -11.91
N ARG A 63 9.16 -12.40 -11.96
CA ARG A 63 9.22 -11.36 -10.96
C ARG A 63 9.18 -9.99 -11.61
N SER A 64 8.17 -9.19 -11.26
CA SER A 64 7.96 -7.84 -11.82
C SER A 64 7.90 -7.79 -13.36
N GLY A 65 7.34 -8.87 -13.97
CA GLY A 65 7.23 -8.99 -15.42
C GLY A 65 8.50 -9.49 -16.14
N GLU A 66 9.58 -9.73 -15.40
CA GLU A 66 10.82 -10.34 -15.93
C GLU A 66 10.93 -11.80 -15.53
N LEU A 67 11.52 -12.59 -16.41
CA LEU A 67 11.80 -14.00 -16.19
C LEU A 67 13.28 -14.19 -15.87
N ARG A 68 13.59 -14.82 -14.71
CA ARG A 68 14.96 -15.07 -14.25
C ARG A 68 15.10 -16.50 -13.77
N VAL A 69 16.22 -17.14 -14.13
CA VAL A 69 16.55 -18.50 -13.64
C VAL A 69 16.74 -18.46 -12.12
N LEU A 70 16.09 -19.37 -11.41
CA LEU A 70 16.34 -19.62 -9.99
C LEU A 70 17.41 -20.67 -9.81
N GLU A 71 17.25 -21.84 -10.47
CA GLU A 71 18.13 -22.99 -10.37
C GLU A 71 18.06 -23.82 -11.65
N SER A 72 19.15 -24.52 -11.99
CA SER A 72 19.22 -25.36 -13.17
C SER A 72 20.20 -26.54 -13.00
N LEU A 73 19.79 -27.72 -13.45
CA LEU A 73 20.72 -28.85 -13.65
C LEU A 73 21.37 -28.84 -15.03
N ARG A 74 21.07 -27.86 -15.85
CA ARG A 74 21.68 -27.72 -17.18
C ARG A 74 23.06 -27.07 -17.09
N ASN A 75 24.03 -27.63 -17.78
CA ASN A 75 25.40 -27.10 -17.84
C ASN A 75 25.43 -25.68 -18.44
N GLY A 76 26.09 -24.75 -17.77
CA GLY A 76 26.29 -23.39 -18.23
C GLY A 76 25.10 -22.44 -18.03
N VAL A 77 24.07 -22.85 -17.25
CA VAL A 77 22.93 -22.02 -16.83
C VAL A 77 22.99 -21.87 -15.32
N HIS A 78 22.94 -20.65 -14.84
CA HIS A 78 23.09 -20.32 -13.42
C HIS A 78 21.94 -19.45 -12.93
N GLY A 79 21.71 -19.43 -11.62
CA GLY A 79 20.75 -18.56 -10.99
C GLY A 79 21.01 -17.07 -11.32
N GLY A 80 19.96 -16.34 -11.68
CA GLY A 80 20.03 -14.96 -12.14
C GLY A 80 20.16 -14.78 -13.66
N ASP A 81 20.51 -15.82 -14.41
CA ASP A 81 20.58 -15.76 -15.86
C ASP A 81 19.22 -15.49 -16.49
N GLU A 82 19.23 -14.97 -17.73
CA GLU A 82 18.03 -14.98 -18.56
C GLU A 82 17.73 -16.42 -19.00
N PRO A 83 16.47 -16.87 -18.87
CA PRO A 83 16.11 -18.18 -19.37
C PRO A 83 16.15 -18.19 -20.90
N GLY A 84 16.37 -19.38 -21.46
CA GLY A 84 16.42 -19.54 -22.92
C GLY A 84 15.08 -19.19 -23.59
N PRO A 85 15.11 -19.05 -24.95
CA PRO A 85 13.96 -18.57 -25.74
C PRO A 85 12.70 -19.43 -25.59
N LEU A 86 12.85 -20.73 -25.28
CA LEU A 86 11.69 -21.60 -25.03
C LEU A 86 10.91 -21.19 -23.78
N ALA A 87 11.60 -20.88 -22.69
CA ALA A 87 10.96 -20.40 -21.45
C ALA A 87 10.33 -19.02 -21.66
N GLN A 88 11.00 -18.15 -22.40
CA GLN A 88 10.46 -16.85 -22.75
C GLN A 88 9.17 -16.97 -23.58
N ARG A 89 9.15 -17.86 -24.57
CA ARG A 89 7.97 -18.12 -25.39
C ARG A 89 6.80 -18.67 -24.56
N ALA A 90 7.08 -19.61 -23.65
CA ALA A 90 6.07 -20.13 -22.73
C ALA A 90 5.51 -19.03 -21.82
N TYR A 91 6.35 -18.13 -21.33
CA TYR A 91 5.89 -16.96 -20.56
C TYR A 91 5.00 -16.01 -21.37
N GLU A 92 5.36 -15.72 -22.62
CA GLU A 92 4.61 -14.81 -23.48
C GLU A 92 3.23 -15.36 -23.89
N THR A 93 3.18 -16.65 -24.23
CA THR A 93 1.96 -17.30 -24.71
C THR A 93 1.07 -17.84 -23.58
N GLY A 94 1.67 -18.17 -22.43
CA GLY A 94 0.99 -18.87 -21.33
C GLY A 94 0.72 -20.35 -21.60
N ASN A 95 1.21 -20.89 -22.73
CA ASN A 95 1.05 -22.27 -23.14
C ASN A 95 2.30 -23.09 -22.80
N VAL A 96 2.11 -24.41 -22.67
CA VAL A 96 3.24 -25.34 -22.66
C VAL A 96 3.91 -25.31 -24.04
N VAL A 97 5.20 -25.02 -24.10
CA VAL A 97 5.94 -24.94 -25.35
C VAL A 97 6.93 -26.11 -25.46
N VAL A 98 6.91 -26.79 -26.59
CA VAL A 98 7.76 -27.94 -26.89
C VAL A 98 8.62 -27.64 -28.11
N CYS A 99 9.92 -27.89 -27.98
CA CYS A 99 10.88 -27.92 -29.10
C CYS A 99 11.49 -29.29 -29.18
N ALA A 100 11.46 -29.93 -30.37
CA ALA A 100 12.03 -31.25 -30.59
C ALA A 100 12.88 -31.25 -31.85
N ARG A 101 14.04 -31.93 -31.78
CA ARG A 101 14.96 -32.12 -32.92
C ARG A 101 14.34 -33.03 -33.97
N ASP A 102 14.80 -32.92 -35.21
CA ASP A 102 14.42 -33.81 -36.30
C ASP A 102 14.55 -35.29 -35.91
N GLY A 103 13.51 -36.07 -36.21
CA GLY A 103 13.43 -37.48 -35.90
C GLY A 103 12.78 -37.83 -34.57
N VAL A 104 12.45 -36.88 -33.72
CA VAL A 104 11.65 -37.09 -32.50
C VAL A 104 10.16 -37.04 -32.81
N GLU A 105 9.44 -38.09 -32.43
CA GLU A 105 7.96 -38.12 -32.58
C GLU A 105 7.29 -37.37 -31.45
N ILE A 106 6.48 -36.35 -31.78
CA ILE A 106 5.62 -35.68 -30.83
C ILE A 106 4.22 -36.34 -30.89
N ALA A 107 4.02 -37.31 -30.01
CA ALA A 107 2.77 -38.10 -29.94
C ALA A 107 1.65 -37.43 -29.14
N TYR A 108 1.97 -36.46 -28.27
CA TYR A 108 0.98 -35.70 -27.52
C TYR A 108 0.85 -34.28 -28.06
N ARG A 109 -0.35 -33.93 -28.52
CA ARG A 109 -0.73 -32.60 -28.98
C ARG A 109 -2.09 -32.24 -28.38
N ASN A 110 -2.16 -31.08 -27.80
CA ASN A 110 -3.39 -30.48 -27.22
C ASN A 110 -3.44 -28.99 -27.59
N GLU A 111 -4.59 -28.36 -27.45
CA GLU A 111 -4.77 -26.93 -27.72
C GLU A 111 -3.84 -26.03 -26.86
N ASP A 112 -3.46 -26.51 -25.67
CA ASP A 112 -2.58 -25.81 -24.72
C ASP A 112 -1.08 -26.10 -24.92
N VAL A 113 -0.73 -26.89 -25.96
CA VAL A 113 0.65 -27.28 -26.26
C VAL A 113 1.08 -26.70 -27.61
N GLU A 114 1.98 -25.75 -27.58
CA GLU A 114 2.59 -25.15 -28.74
C GLU A 114 3.87 -25.93 -29.12
N VAL A 115 3.97 -26.38 -30.35
CA VAL A 115 5.19 -27.03 -30.87
C VAL A 115 5.94 -26.04 -31.74
N VAL A 116 7.18 -25.76 -31.39
CA VAL A 116 8.07 -24.86 -32.14
C VAL A 116 9.14 -25.61 -32.89
N ASP A 117 9.50 -25.10 -34.05
CA ASP A 117 10.56 -25.65 -34.88
C ASP A 117 11.94 -25.31 -34.26
N PRO A 118 12.88 -26.26 -34.19
CA PRO A 118 14.24 -26.01 -33.72
C PRO A 118 14.95 -24.87 -34.47
N ASP A 119 14.71 -24.73 -35.76
CA ASP A 119 15.29 -23.66 -36.60
C ASP A 119 14.72 -22.29 -36.29
N GLY A 120 13.51 -22.21 -35.69
CA GLY A 120 12.86 -21.00 -35.21
C GLY A 120 13.17 -20.64 -33.77
N CYS A 121 13.93 -21.46 -33.06
CA CYS A 121 14.27 -21.29 -31.66
C CYS A 121 15.76 -21.07 -31.48
N ASP A 122 16.24 -19.83 -31.75
CA ASP A 122 17.65 -19.44 -31.55
C ASP A 122 18.07 -19.73 -30.10
N GLY A 123 18.80 -20.84 -29.87
CA GLY A 123 19.27 -21.22 -28.55
C GLY A 123 18.49 -22.36 -27.86
N CYS A 124 17.63 -23.11 -28.57
CA CYS A 124 17.14 -24.39 -28.04
C CYS A 124 18.37 -25.25 -27.61
N PRO A 125 18.31 -25.83 -26.41
CA PRO A 125 19.42 -26.63 -25.94
C PRO A 125 19.74 -27.76 -26.92
N HIS A 126 21.02 -28.17 -27.00
CA HIS A 126 21.47 -29.28 -27.84
C HIS A 126 20.90 -30.65 -27.42
N GLY A 127 19.75 -30.65 -26.72
CA GLY A 127 19.00 -31.82 -26.35
C GLY A 127 18.13 -32.35 -27.49
N ALA A 128 17.61 -33.56 -27.36
CA ALA A 128 16.67 -34.11 -28.33
C ALA A 128 15.30 -33.47 -28.26
N VAL A 129 14.86 -33.13 -27.03
CA VAL A 129 13.56 -32.48 -26.74
C VAL A 129 13.72 -31.51 -25.58
N SER A 130 13.07 -30.39 -25.68
CA SER A 130 12.89 -29.43 -24.58
C SER A 130 11.39 -29.08 -24.42
N LEU A 131 10.95 -28.99 -23.18
CA LEU A 131 9.58 -28.63 -22.80
C LEU A 131 9.64 -27.50 -21.77
N ALA A 132 8.86 -26.44 -21.97
CA ALA A 132 8.66 -25.37 -20.99
C ALA A 132 7.21 -25.32 -20.56
N ALA A 133 6.94 -25.53 -19.28
CA ALA A 133 5.63 -25.49 -18.65
C ALA A 133 5.51 -24.23 -17.79
N PRO A 134 4.71 -23.22 -18.21
CA PRO A 134 4.51 -21.99 -17.49
C PRO A 134 3.32 -22.09 -16.53
N THR A 135 3.41 -21.42 -15.38
CA THR A 135 2.25 -21.09 -14.56
C THR A 135 2.32 -19.61 -14.19
N ILE A 136 1.36 -18.84 -14.68
CA ILE A 136 1.40 -17.39 -14.67
C ILE A 136 0.13 -16.85 -14.02
N TYR A 137 0.30 -16.12 -12.93
CA TYR A 137 -0.73 -15.34 -12.28
C TYR A 137 -0.58 -13.88 -12.70
N ARG A 138 -1.66 -13.24 -13.15
CA ARG A 138 -1.67 -11.83 -13.55
C ARG A 138 -2.66 -11.08 -12.68
N ASP A 139 -2.20 -10.03 -12.02
CA ASP A 139 -3.01 -9.12 -11.22
C ASP A 139 -2.55 -7.66 -11.43
N GLU A 140 -3.11 -6.73 -10.67
CA GLU A 140 -2.77 -5.31 -10.72
C GLU A 140 -1.29 -5.03 -10.43
N MET A 141 -0.60 -5.92 -9.74
CA MET A 141 0.84 -5.82 -9.43
C MET A 141 1.74 -6.45 -10.52
N GLY A 142 1.16 -6.94 -11.62
CA GLY A 142 1.86 -7.53 -12.75
C GLY A 142 1.85 -9.06 -12.79
N ALA A 143 2.65 -9.62 -13.71
CA ALA A 143 2.76 -11.07 -13.86
C ALA A 143 3.69 -11.67 -12.80
N ARG A 144 3.27 -12.80 -12.22
CA ARG A 144 4.00 -13.59 -11.22
C ARG A 144 3.82 -15.06 -11.50
N GLY A 145 4.76 -15.88 -11.10
CA GLY A 145 4.69 -17.33 -11.26
C GLY A 145 6.05 -17.94 -11.57
N ALA A 146 6.04 -19.04 -12.30
CA ALA A 146 7.25 -19.75 -12.67
C ALA A 146 7.12 -20.45 -14.03
N VAL A 147 8.26 -20.76 -14.64
CA VAL A 147 8.37 -21.61 -15.81
C VAL A 147 9.31 -22.75 -15.47
N LEU A 148 8.82 -23.98 -15.55
CA LEU A 148 9.62 -25.19 -15.41
C LEU A 148 10.03 -25.66 -16.81
N VAL A 149 11.32 -25.64 -17.10
CA VAL A 149 11.87 -26.22 -18.33
C VAL A 149 12.41 -27.61 -18.03
N SER A 150 12.18 -28.56 -18.94
CA SER A 150 12.68 -29.91 -18.86
C SER A 150 13.37 -30.27 -20.20
N ASP A 151 14.66 -30.60 -20.15
CA ASP A 151 15.45 -30.91 -21.32
C ASP A 151 15.88 -32.40 -21.32
N TRP A 152 15.64 -33.11 -22.42
CA TRP A 152 16.07 -34.49 -22.60
C TRP A 152 17.16 -34.59 -23.71
N SER A 153 18.20 -35.28 -23.40
CA SER A 153 19.29 -35.51 -24.38
C SER A 153 19.04 -36.69 -25.35
N THR A 154 18.20 -37.65 -24.94
CA THR A 154 18.04 -38.93 -25.64
C THR A 154 16.57 -39.38 -25.82
N LEU A 155 15.61 -38.46 -25.75
CA LEU A 155 14.20 -38.81 -25.94
C LEU A 155 13.84 -38.92 -27.42
N ASP A 156 13.31 -40.10 -27.84
CA ASP A 156 12.92 -40.35 -29.24
C ASP A 156 11.42 -40.06 -29.48
N ARG A 157 10.61 -40.01 -28.42
CA ARG A 157 9.19 -39.79 -28.51
C ARG A 157 8.66 -39.05 -27.28
N LEU A 158 7.98 -37.92 -27.51
CA LEU A 158 7.29 -37.13 -26.45
C LEU A 158 5.86 -37.59 -26.37
N GLU A 159 5.40 -38.00 -25.17
CA GLU A 159 4.07 -38.49 -24.88
C GLU A 159 3.42 -37.70 -23.73
N GLU A 160 2.13 -37.92 -23.54
CA GLU A 160 1.33 -37.24 -22.51
C GLU A 160 1.93 -37.35 -21.09
N PHE A 161 2.52 -38.48 -20.77
CA PHE A 161 3.15 -38.72 -19.47
C PHE A 161 4.48 -38.01 -19.25
N HIS A 162 5.02 -37.29 -20.24
CA HIS A 162 6.11 -36.35 -20.08
C HIS A 162 5.59 -34.94 -19.84
N VAL A 163 4.52 -34.54 -20.56
CA VAL A 163 4.00 -33.17 -20.57
C VAL A 163 3.17 -32.87 -19.32
N LYS A 164 2.12 -33.67 -19.05
CA LYS A 164 1.20 -33.41 -17.95
C LYS A 164 1.87 -33.36 -16.57
N PRO A 165 2.80 -34.28 -16.22
CA PRO A 165 3.49 -34.19 -14.94
C PRO A 165 4.31 -32.92 -14.78
N ALA A 166 4.95 -32.44 -15.85
CA ALA A 166 5.72 -31.20 -15.84
C ALA A 166 4.81 -29.99 -15.61
N ASP A 167 3.69 -29.96 -16.33
CA ASP A 167 2.70 -28.88 -16.23
C ASP A 167 2.05 -28.81 -14.84
N TYR A 168 1.54 -29.91 -14.31
CA TYR A 168 0.99 -29.97 -12.95
C TYR A 168 2.03 -29.60 -11.86
N PHE A 169 3.26 -30.03 -12.02
CA PHE A 169 4.28 -29.72 -11.03
C PHE A 169 4.71 -28.25 -11.11
N ALA A 170 4.77 -27.68 -12.31
CA ALA A 170 4.98 -26.24 -12.50
C ALA A 170 3.92 -25.40 -11.78
N GLU A 171 2.64 -25.83 -11.80
CA GLU A 171 1.58 -25.16 -11.07
C GLU A 171 1.81 -25.15 -9.55
N HIS A 172 2.22 -26.28 -8.98
CA HIS A 172 2.53 -26.35 -7.55
C HIS A 172 3.74 -25.51 -7.16
N ILE A 173 4.79 -25.54 -7.97
CA ILE A 173 5.98 -24.71 -7.78
C ILE A 173 5.62 -23.23 -7.82
N ALA A 174 4.91 -22.79 -8.85
CA ALA A 174 4.52 -21.40 -9.02
C ALA A 174 3.65 -20.91 -7.87
N THR A 175 2.68 -21.73 -7.44
CA THR A 175 1.82 -21.44 -6.29
C THR A 175 2.64 -21.26 -5.01
N ALA A 176 3.61 -22.14 -4.75
CA ALA A 176 4.47 -22.04 -3.58
C ALA A 176 5.34 -20.78 -3.62
N ILE A 177 5.97 -20.47 -4.75
CA ILE A 177 6.78 -19.26 -4.93
C ILE A 177 5.95 -18.00 -4.69
N VAL A 178 4.76 -17.92 -5.30
CA VAL A 178 3.88 -16.76 -5.13
C VAL A 178 3.44 -16.59 -3.68
N ASN A 179 3.14 -17.67 -2.98
CA ASN A 179 2.76 -17.64 -1.56
C ASN A 179 3.93 -17.19 -0.67
N ILE A 180 5.14 -17.71 -0.88
CA ILE A 180 6.35 -17.30 -0.14
C ILE A 180 6.62 -15.81 -0.36
N ARG A 181 6.62 -15.35 -1.61
CA ARG A 181 6.84 -13.93 -1.93
C ARG A 181 5.76 -13.01 -1.35
N SER A 182 4.51 -13.47 -1.30
CA SER A 182 3.42 -12.71 -0.70
C SER A 182 3.59 -12.58 0.81
N ARG A 183 4.00 -13.67 1.49
CA ARG A 183 4.32 -13.67 2.92
C ARG A 183 5.48 -12.73 3.24
N GLU A 184 6.58 -12.80 2.50
CA GLU A 184 7.74 -11.92 2.66
C GLU A 184 7.37 -10.44 2.53
N ARG A 185 6.51 -10.09 1.55
CA ARG A 185 6.03 -8.71 1.37
C ARG A 185 5.18 -8.25 2.56
N LEU A 186 4.27 -9.09 3.01
CA LEU A 186 3.41 -8.79 4.15
C LEU A 186 4.24 -8.57 5.44
N GLU A 187 5.23 -9.43 5.68
CA GLU A 187 6.13 -9.28 6.83
C GLU A 187 6.96 -8.01 6.78
N ARG A 188 7.50 -7.65 5.58
CA ARG A 188 8.22 -6.37 5.40
C ARG A 188 7.30 -5.18 5.67
N ALA A 189 6.10 -5.16 5.07
CA ALA A 189 5.14 -4.08 5.29
C ALA A 189 4.75 -3.95 6.76
N ARG A 190 4.51 -5.09 7.45
CA ARG A 190 4.22 -5.12 8.89
C ARG A 190 5.37 -4.57 9.73
N ASN A 191 6.60 -4.94 9.42
CA ASN A 191 7.78 -4.47 10.14
C ASN A 191 8.01 -2.97 9.91
N ASP A 192 7.79 -2.47 8.70
CA ASP A 192 7.90 -1.04 8.40
C ASP A 192 6.82 -0.23 9.13
N LEU A 193 5.59 -0.76 9.19
CA LEU A 193 4.51 -0.16 9.95
C LEU A 193 4.84 -0.13 11.46
N ALA A 194 5.35 -1.24 12.01
CA ALA A 194 5.74 -1.32 13.41
C ALA A 194 6.83 -0.29 13.76
N LYS A 195 7.85 -0.14 12.91
CA LYS A 195 8.90 0.89 13.09
C LYS A 195 8.36 2.31 13.05
N ARG A 196 7.45 2.59 12.12
CA ARG A 196 6.80 3.92 12.02
C ARG A 196 5.98 4.21 13.28
N LYS A 197 5.21 3.23 13.76
CA LYS A 197 4.44 3.34 14.99
C LYS A 197 5.35 3.63 16.21
N GLU A 198 6.43 2.87 16.39
CA GLU A 198 7.40 3.08 17.48
C GLU A 198 8.01 4.49 17.40
N MET A 199 8.36 4.98 16.20
CA MET A 199 8.90 6.32 16.01
C MET A 199 7.90 7.40 16.42
N VAL A 200 6.61 7.26 16.08
CA VAL A 200 5.54 8.17 16.47
C VAL A 200 5.37 8.19 17.98
N GLU A 201 5.35 7.04 18.65
CA GLU A 201 5.26 6.94 20.12
C GLU A 201 6.44 7.63 20.84
N VAL A 202 7.66 7.52 20.29
CA VAL A 202 8.85 8.20 20.82
C VAL A 202 8.72 9.71 20.64
N TYR A 203 8.30 10.18 19.47
CA TYR A 203 8.07 11.61 19.22
C TYR A 203 6.98 12.19 20.12
N ASP A 204 5.86 11.51 20.29
CA ASP A 204 4.78 11.96 21.19
C ASP A 204 5.29 12.14 22.62
N ARG A 205 6.06 11.17 23.13
CA ARG A 205 6.66 11.25 24.48
C ARG A 205 7.63 12.41 24.62
N LEU A 206 8.55 12.58 23.66
CA LEU A 206 9.54 13.67 23.68
C LEU A 206 8.88 15.05 23.60
N LEU A 207 7.92 15.20 22.68
CA LEU A 207 7.24 16.47 22.50
C LEU A 207 6.41 16.83 23.73
N ARG A 208 5.60 15.92 24.23
CA ARG A 208 4.67 16.20 25.32
C ARG A 208 5.37 16.36 26.67
N HIS A 209 6.29 15.46 26.98
CA HIS A 209 6.92 15.46 28.29
C HIS A 209 8.07 16.47 28.41
N ASP A 210 9.00 16.48 27.47
CA ASP A 210 10.23 17.26 27.60
C ASP A 210 10.01 18.71 27.16
N LEU A 211 9.45 18.93 25.97
CA LEU A 211 9.18 20.29 25.50
C LEU A 211 8.05 20.97 26.28
N GLY A 212 6.99 20.25 26.65
CA GLY A 212 5.90 20.78 27.46
C GLY A 212 6.40 21.28 28.83
N ASN A 213 7.30 20.52 29.49
CA ASN A 213 7.91 20.94 30.73
C ASN A 213 8.81 22.17 30.56
N ASP A 214 9.65 22.21 29.50
CA ASP A 214 10.52 23.33 29.23
C ASP A 214 9.73 24.62 28.96
N LEU A 215 8.63 24.52 28.23
CA LEU A 215 7.75 25.66 27.96
C LEU A 215 7.04 26.17 29.22
N GLN A 216 6.59 25.27 30.10
CA GLN A 216 6.03 25.69 31.41
C GLN A 216 7.06 26.42 32.28
N VAL A 217 8.32 25.97 32.23
CA VAL A 217 9.41 26.69 32.95
C VAL A 217 9.65 28.08 32.35
N ILE A 218 9.67 28.19 31.01
CA ILE A 218 9.81 29.46 30.30
C ILE A 218 8.65 30.40 30.63
N ALA A 219 7.41 29.94 30.58
CA ALA A 219 6.23 30.74 30.92
C ALA A 219 6.28 31.22 32.38
N GLY A 220 6.63 30.32 33.33
CA GLY A 220 6.74 30.68 34.75
C GLY A 220 7.83 31.74 35.05
N PHE A 221 8.98 31.66 34.39
CA PHE A 221 10.02 32.68 34.52
C PHE A 221 9.59 34.00 33.86
N SER A 222 8.88 33.97 32.76
CA SER A 222 8.36 35.16 32.08
C SER A 222 7.36 35.92 32.95
N ASP A 223 6.43 35.17 33.59
CA ASP A 223 5.47 35.76 34.56
C ASP A 223 6.18 36.39 35.74
N ALA A 224 7.19 35.73 36.31
CA ALA A 224 8.01 36.28 37.39
C ALA A 224 8.75 37.56 36.97
N ILE A 225 9.26 37.64 35.74
CA ILE A 225 9.91 38.84 35.21
C ILE A 225 8.89 39.93 34.99
N ALA A 226 7.74 39.69 34.40
CA ALA A 226 6.68 40.66 34.19
C ALA A 226 6.25 41.30 35.50
N THR A 227 6.06 40.49 36.57
CA THR A 227 5.70 40.97 37.92
C THR A 227 6.85 41.78 38.55
N ALA A 228 8.11 41.45 38.29
CA ALA A 228 9.25 42.14 38.90
C ALA A 228 9.59 43.50 38.25
N VAL A 229 9.15 43.74 37.01
CA VAL A 229 9.45 44.92 36.18
C VAL A 229 8.20 45.74 35.82
N GLU A 230 7.22 45.79 36.72
CA GLU A 230 5.94 46.52 36.53
C GLU A 230 6.16 48.02 36.18
N ASP A 231 7.28 48.62 36.57
CA ASP A 231 7.64 50.02 36.27
C ASP A 231 8.35 50.24 34.91
N ASP A 232 8.61 49.15 34.14
CA ASP A 232 9.24 49.21 32.82
C ASP A 232 8.36 48.56 31.75
N ASP A 233 7.52 49.35 31.12
CA ASP A 233 6.51 48.90 30.12
C ASP A 233 7.14 48.09 28.96
N GLN A 234 8.39 48.35 28.57
CA GLN A 234 9.05 47.60 27.50
C GLN A 234 9.49 46.21 27.96
N LEU A 235 10.06 46.08 29.15
CA LEU A 235 10.46 44.77 29.69
C LEU A 235 9.27 43.90 30.05
N ALA A 236 8.23 44.49 30.63
CA ALA A 236 6.95 43.81 30.91
C ALA A 236 6.32 43.27 29.61
N GLY A 237 6.27 44.09 28.55
CA GLY A 237 5.76 43.67 27.25
C GLY A 237 6.59 42.56 26.59
N HIS A 238 7.89 42.50 26.79
CA HIS A 238 8.70 41.38 26.31
C HIS A 238 8.46 40.10 27.10
N ALA A 239 8.31 40.19 28.42
CA ALA A 239 8.00 39.05 29.27
C ALA A 239 6.63 38.47 28.94
N GLU A 240 5.60 39.28 28.76
CA GLU A 240 4.27 38.83 28.31
C GLU A 240 4.29 38.16 26.93
N LYS A 241 5.15 38.66 26.01
CA LYS A 241 5.30 38.02 24.70
C LYS A 241 5.95 36.65 24.79
N ILE A 242 6.98 36.49 25.63
CA ILE A 242 7.63 35.19 25.85
C ILE A 242 6.62 34.22 26.50
N GLN A 243 5.88 34.66 27.50
CA GLN A 243 4.86 33.85 28.17
C GLN A 243 3.81 33.33 27.18
N ARG A 244 3.20 34.23 26.41
CA ARG A 244 2.21 33.87 25.39
C ARG A 244 2.77 32.89 24.36
N THR A 245 4.00 33.11 23.92
CA THR A 245 4.65 32.20 22.96
C THR A 245 4.87 30.79 23.54
N ALA A 246 5.29 30.71 24.80
CA ALA A 246 5.51 29.44 25.49
C ALA A 246 4.17 28.69 25.75
N GLU A 247 3.13 29.40 26.16
CA GLU A 247 1.79 28.84 26.34
C GLU A 247 1.22 28.32 25.01
N SER A 248 1.32 29.10 23.94
CA SER A 248 0.90 28.65 22.60
C SER A 248 1.67 27.45 22.11
N ALA A 249 2.97 27.35 22.40
CA ALA A 249 3.76 26.18 22.01
C ALA A 249 3.42 24.94 22.84
N ALA A 250 3.09 25.09 24.13
CA ALA A 250 2.61 24.00 24.99
C ALA A 250 1.25 23.45 24.50
N GLU A 251 0.29 24.35 24.22
CA GLU A 251 -1.00 23.95 23.63
C GLU A 251 -0.83 23.21 22.29
N LEU A 252 0.13 23.64 21.49
CA LEU A 252 0.45 22.98 20.22
C LEU A 252 0.92 21.55 20.45
N ILE A 253 1.83 21.34 21.37
CA ILE A 253 2.38 20.02 21.69
C ILE A 253 1.27 19.09 22.19
N ASP A 254 0.40 19.58 23.03
CA ASP A 254 -0.75 18.82 23.55
C ASP A 254 -1.71 18.45 22.41
N ASN A 255 -2.03 19.39 21.54
CA ASN A 255 -2.90 19.13 20.38
C ASN A 255 -2.31 18.11 19.39
N VAL A 256 -1.01 18.21 19.08
CA VAL A 256 -0.31 17.22 18.23
C VAL A 256 -0.33 15.84 18.88
N GLY A 257 -0.06 15.78 20.19
CA GLY A 257 -0.07 14.53 20.91
C GLY A 257 -1.46 13.88 21.03
N GLU A 258 -2.51 14.64 21.23
CA GLU A 258 -3.88 14.14 21.17
C GLU A 258 -4.25 13.63 19.77
N THR A 259 -3.84 14.37 18.76
CA THR A 259 -4.06 14.00 17.35
C THR A 259 -3.42 12.68 17.01
N VAL A 260 -2.12 12.51 17.33
CA VAL A 260 -1.39 11.26 17.09
C VAL A 260 -2.06 10.09 17.81
N LYS A 261 -2.42 10.28 19.09
CA LYS A 261 -3.08 9.25 19.89
C LYS A 261 -4.46 8.88 19.35
N THR A 262 -5.18 9.84 18.82
CA THR A 262 -6.53 9.62 18.29
C THR A 262 -6.47 8.98 16.90
N LEU A 263 -5.54 9.39 16.03
CA LEU A 263 -5.26 8.70 14.75
C LEU A 263 -4.82 7.24 14.95
N GLU A 264 -4.15 6.92 16.05
CA GLU A 264 -3.81 5.53 16.41
C GLU A 264 -5.01 4.71 16.91
N GLN A 265 -6.01 5.37 17.48
CA GLN A 265 -7.22 4.76 18.03
C GLN A 265 -8.41 4.81 17.06
N GLU A 266 -8.35 5.67 16.03
CA GLU A 266 -9.33 5.67 14.96
C GLU A 266 -9.29 4.37 14.17
N GLY A 267 -10.43 3.66 14.21
CA GLY A 267 -10.70 2.52 13.35
C GLY A 267 -10.92 2.95 11.89
N GLU A 268 -11.36 2.01 11.06
CA GLU A 268 -11.85 2.35 9.72
C GLU A 268 -13.01 3.38 9.82
N PRO A 269 -13.13 4.32 8.85
CA PRO A 269 -14.23 5.28 8.83
C PRO A 269 -15.60 4.58 8.91
N GLU A 270 -16.45 5.06 9.78
CA GLU A 270 -17.80 4.53 9.99
C GLU A 270 -18.85 5.46 9.40
N VAL A 271 -20.06 4.92 9.15
CA VAL A 271 -21.19 5.73 8.71
C VAL A 271 -21.68 6.61 9.86
N ARG A 272 -21.65 7.93 9.68
CA ARG A 272 -22.06 8.92 10.67
C ARG A 272 -23.09 9.88 10.10
N ASP A 273 -24.02 10.31 10.93
CA ASP A 273 -24.98 11.35 10.59
C ASP A 273 -24.34 12.74 10.75
N LEU A 274 -24.31 13.52 9.67
CA LEU A 274 -23.60 14.80 9.62
C LEU A 274 -24.32 15.90 10.40
N GLU A 275 -25.64 15.94 10.36
CA GLU A 275 -26.47 17.01 10.98
C GLU A 275 -26.20 17.16 12.49
N PRO A 276 -26.25 16.11 13.35
CA PRO A 276 -25.99 16.27 14.77
C PRO A 276 -24.56 16.74 15.05
N ILE A 277 -23.56 16.24 14.29
CA ILE A 277 -22.15 16.62 14.46
C ILE A 277 -21.96 18.12 14.20
N VAL A 278 -22.47 18.62 13.08
CA VAL A 278 -22.37 20.05 12.73
C VAL A 278 -23.09 20.92 13.72
N THR A 279 -24.28 20.49 14.18
CA THR A 279 -25.10 21.22 15.17
C THR A 279 -24.39 21.35 16.51
N ASP A 280 -23.78 20.25 17.01
CA ASP A 280 -23.03 20.24 18.26
C ASP A 280 -21.81 21.14 18.18
N VAL A 281 -21.01 21.01 17.10
CA VAL A 281 -19.84 21.87 16.86
C VAL A 281 -20.21 23.35 16.83
N ILE A 282 -21.29 23.71 16.13
CA ILE A 282 -21.72 25.10 16.07
C ILE A 282 -22.14 25.61 17.47
N ALA A 283 -22.77 24.80 18.28
CA ALA A 283 -23.15 25.17 19.67
C ALA A 283 -21.89 25.42 20.52
N ASP A 284 -20.90 24.57 20.43
CA ASP A 284 -19.63 24.68 21.18
C ASP A 284 -18.83 25.91 20.75
N VAL A 285 -18.69 26.15 19.45
CA VAL A 285 -17.92 27.28 18.92
C VAL A 285 -18.62 28.62 19.25
N ARG A 286 -19.95 28.70 19.18
CA ARG A 286 -20.69 29.86 19.62
C ARG A 286 -20.56 30.15 21.11
N ALA A 287 -20.44 29.12 21.95
CA ALA A 287 -20.21 29.28 23.38
C ALA A 287 -18.79 29.77 23.71
N LYS A 288 -17.84 29.51 22.84
CA LYS A 288 -16.43 29.86 23.00
C LYS A 288 -16.07 31.25 22.45
N PHE A 289 -16.74 31.69 21.36
CA PHE A 289 -16.41 32.91 20.64
C PHE A 289 -17.63 33.82 20.51
N ASP A 290 -17.63 34.92 21.26
CA ASP A 290 -18.75 35.93 21.27
C ASP A 290 -18.83 36.71 19.92
N ASP A 291 -17.70 36.81 19.21
CA ASP A 291 -17.59 37.56 17.94
C ASP A 291 -17.92 36.71 16.70
N LEU A 292 -18.34 35.43 16.86
CA LEU A 292 -18.70 34.56 15.75
C LEU A 292 -20.22 34.41 15.59
N THR A 293 -20.70 34.79 14.42
CA THR A 293 -22.04 34.46 13.97
C THR A 293 -21.97 33.29 12.97
N VAL A 294 -22.75 32.24 13.20
CA VAL A 294 -22.82 31.10 12.26
C VAL A 294 -24.22 31.05 11.66
N GLU A 295 -24.30 31.15 10.33
CA GLU A 295 -25.55 31.03 9.56
C GLU A 295 -25.55 29.64 8.87
N TYR A 296 -26.56 28.80 9.18
CA TYR A 296 -26.74 27.49 8.54
C TYR A 296 -28.21 27.05 8.68
N ASP A 297 -28.62 26.13 7.80
CA ASP A 297 -29.92 25.46 7.88
C ASP A 297 -29.65 23.97 8.21
N PRO A 298 -29.98 23.47 9.41
CA PRO A 298 -29.77 22.09 9.82
C PRO A 298 -30.31 21.06 8.81
N ALA A 299 -31.47 21.37 8.17
CA ALA A 299 -32.09 20.45 7.22
C ALA A 299 -31.23 20.18 5.97
N THR A 300 -30.29 21.08 5.65
CA THR A 300 -29.36 20.86 4.52
C THR A 300 -28.24 19.89 4.85
N PHE A 301 -28.06 19.52 6.14
CA PHE A 301 -27.01 18.61 6.61
C PHE A 301 -27.52 17.18 6.89
N GLU A 302 -28.75 16.85 6.52
CA GLU A 302 -29.31 15.49 6.66
C GLU A 302 -28.64 14.47 5.71
N TYR A 303 -27.32 14.26 5.87
CA TYR A 303 -26.50 13.31 5.12
C TYR A 303 -25.83 12.30 6.04
N GLN A 304 -25.69 11.07 5.54
CA GLN A 304 -24.76 10.09 6.09
C GLN A 304 -23.45 10.13 5.32
N VAL A 305 -22.32 10.11 6.05
CA VAL A 305 -20.97 10.19 5.50
C VAL A 305 -20.06 9.15 6.15
N TYR A 306 -19.04 8.71 5.43
CA TYR A 306 -17.96 7.97 6.02
C TYR A 306 -17.00 8.94 6.72
N ALA A 307 -16.89 8.83 8.05
CA ALA A 307 -16.01 9.67 8.86
C ALA A 307 -15.54 8.95 10.13
N GLY A 308 -14.41 9.37 10.65
CA GLY A 308 -13.91 8.90 11.94
C GLY A 308 -14.41 9.71 13.13
N GLY A 309 -13.88 9.39 14.33
CA GLY A 309 -14.30 10.01 15.60
C GLY A 309 -13.95 11.48 15.76
N LEU A 310 -13.02 12.00 14.94
CA LEU A 310 -12.52 13.38 15.01
C LEU A 310 -13.08 14.32 13.95
N ILE A 311 -14.15 13.97 13.28
CA ILE A 311 -14.76 14.84 12.26
C ILE A 311 -15.26 16.17 12.86
N ASP A 312 -15.67 16.18 14.10
CA ASP A 312 -16.01 17.36 14.88
C ASP A 312 -14.84 18.34 15.03
N SER A 313 -13.63 17.82 15.27
CA SER A 313 -12.39 18.62 15.33
C SER A 313 -12.07 19.30 14.00
N VAL A 314 -12.38 18.67 12.87
CA VAL A 314 -12.22 19.25 11.53
C VAL A 314 -13.08 20.51 11.39
N PHE A 315 -14.36 20.44 11.74
CA PHE A 315 -15.27 21.59 11.66
C PHE A 315 -14.92 22.68 12.69
N THR A 316 -14.59 22.27 13.91
CA THR A 316 -14.16 23.20 14.97
C THR A 316 -12.92 23.99 14.57
N ASN A 317 -11.93 23.34 13.96
CA ASN A 317 -10.71 23.98 13.49
C ASN A 317 -11.00 25.07 12.43
N ILE A 318 -11.82 24.76 11.44
CA ILE A 318 -12.14 25.71 10.38
C ILE A 318 -12.93 26.91 10.94
N LEU A 319 -13.94 26.67 11.77
CA LEU A 319 -14.75 27.74 12.36
C LEU A 319 -13.94 28.61 13.33
N SER A 320 -13.04 28.02 14.09
CA SER A 320 -12.13 28.77 14.99
C SER A 320 -11.16 29.64 14.21
N ASN A 321 -10.64 29.15 13.07
CA ASN A 321 -9.75 29.93 12.21
C ASN A 321 -10.42 31.20 11.67
N ALA A 322 -11.71 31.15 11.37
CA ALA A 322 -12.47 32.32 10.93
C ALA A 322 -12.48 33.44 11.98
N VAL A 323 -12.39 33.11 13.28
CA VAL A 323 -12.30 34.12 14.35
C VAL A 323 -10.88 34.54 14.63
N ILE A 324 -9.96 33.57 14.76
CA ILE A 324 -8.55 33.83 15.18
C ILE A 324 -7.80 34.72 14.17
N HIS A 325 -8.11 34.59 12.89
CA HIS A 325 -7.42 35.27 11.81
C HIS A 325 -8.13 36.55 11.31
N ASN A 326 -9.20 36.97 11.98
CA ASN A 326 -9.92 38.17 11.61
C ASN A 326 -10.04 39.14 12.80
N GLU A 327 -10.04 40.44 12.52
CA GLU A 327 -10.26 41.48 13.53
C GLU A 327 -11.75 41.83 13.60
N GLY A 328 -12.37 41.58 14.75
CA GLY A 328 -13.79 41.94 15.02
C GLY A 328 -14.78 40.83 14.63
N PRO A 329 -16.10 41.16 14.64
CA PRO A 329 -17.15 40.18 14.41
C PRO A 329 -17.07 39.55 13.01
N VAL A 330 -17.20 38.22 12.94
CA VAL A 330 -17.16 37.44 11.69
C VAL A 330 -18.44 36.60 11.55
N THR A 331 -18.93 36.49 10.32
CA THR A 331 -20.06 35.62 9.96
C THR A 331 -19.60 34.46 9.13
N ALA A 332 -19.71 33.24 9.65
CA ALA A 332 -19.49 32.00 8.92
C ALA A 332 -20.83 31.45 8.37
N ARG A 333 -20.84 31.10 7.08
CA ARG A 333 -22.00 30.52 6.39
C ARG A 333 -21.67 29.09 5.95
N LEU A 334 -22.48 28.15 6.48
CA LEU A 334 -22.30 26.73 6.17
C LEU A 334 -23.37 26.29 5.16
N ARG A 335 -22.95 25.49 4.22
CA ARG A 335 -23.80 24.91 3.17
C ARG A 335 -23.35 23.52 2.79
N THR A 336 -24.24 22.77 2.16
CA THR A 336 -23.92 21.48 1.54
C THR A 336 -24.26 21.49 0.06
N GLU A 337 -23.50 20.75 -0.72
CA GLU A 337 -23.70 20.53 -2.16
C GLU A 337 -23.47 19.02 -2.45
N GLU A 338 -24.13 18.49 -3.46
CA GLU A 338 -23.94 17.12 -3.95
C GLU A 338 -23.20 17.14 -5.30
N PRO A 339 -21.84 17.13 -5.32
CA PRO A 339 -21.09 17.10 -6.58
C PRO A 339 -21.32 15.82 -7.38
N THR A 340 -21.52 14.70 -6.67
CA THR A 340 -21.87 13.39 -7.22
C THR A 340 -22.86 12.67 -6.31
N PRO A 341 -23.54 11.60 -6.77
CA PRO A 341 -24.42 10.80 -5.90
C PRO A 341 -23.72 10.18 -4.67
N ASP A 342 -22.42 9.91 -4.80
CA ASP A 342 -21.61 9.18 -3.80
C ASP A 342 -20.80 10.12 -2.90
N THR A 343 -20.93 11.45 -3.05
CA THR A 343 -20.18 12.44 -2.26
C THR A 343 -21.04 13.59 -1.83
N VAL A 344 -20.72 14.18 -0.66
CA VAL A 344 -21.26 15.46 -0.19
C VAL A 344 -20.11 16.44 0.02
N LEU A 345 -20.29 17.68 -0.45
CA LEU A 345 -19.40 18.79 -0.20
C LEU A 345 -20.01 19.67 0.90
N ILE A 346 -19.23 19.93 1.94
CA ILE A 346 -19.54 20.86 3.02
C ILE A 346 -18.72 22.13 2.79
N GLY A 347 -19.37 23.23 2.49
CA GLY A 347 -18.76 24.54 2.37
C GLY A 347 -18.90 25.35 3.65
N MET A 348 -17.82 25.96 4.11
CA MET A 348 -17.77 26.87 5.27
C MET A 348 -17.10 28.17 4.82
N ALA A 349 -17.93 29.17 4.52
CA ALA A 349 -17.48 30.46 3.99
C ALA A 349 -17.57 31.54 5.06
N ASP A 350 -16.50 32.28 5.32
CA ASP A 350 -16.49 33.45 6.18
C ASP A 350 -16.54 34.77 5.39
N ASP A 351 -16.79 35.87 6.09
CA ASP A 351 -16.76 37.24 5.54
C ASP A 351 -15.56 38.07 6.04
N GLY A 352 -14.47 37.36 6.43
CA GLY A 352 -13.23 37.94 6.93
C GLY A 352 -12.30 38.49 5.86
N ALA A 353 -11.00 38.55 6.19
CA ALA A 353 -9.97 39.11 5.30
C ALA A 353 -9.57 38.19 4.13
N GLY A 354 -9.98 36.90 4.17
CA GLY A 354 -9.60 35.90 3.15
C GLY A 354 -8.14 35.41 3.28
N ILE A 355 -7.69 34.65 2.27
CA ILE A 355 -6.37 34.05 2.25
C ILE A 355 -5.61 34.54 1.00
N ALA A 356 -4.44 35.13 1.21
CA ALA A 356 -3.60 35.60 0.11
C ALA A 356 -3.17 34.45 -0.83
N ASP A 357 -3.14 34.71 -2.13
CA ASP A 357 -2.83 33.68 -3.16
C ASP A 357 -1.46 33.03 -2.95
N GLU A 358 -0.46 33.81 -2.44
CA GLU A 358 0.90 33.34 -2.21
C GLU A 358 1.01 32.24 -1.14
N VAL A 359 0.07 32.19 -0.19
CA VAL A 359 0.08 31.21 0.91
C VAL A 359 -0.96 30.11 0.76
N ARG A 360 -1.91 30.27 -0.16
CA ARG A 360 -3.06 29.37 -0.35
C ARG A 360 -2.65 27.91 -0.57
N ASP A 361 -1.63 27.67 -1.38
CA ASP A 361 -1.17 26.30 -1.70
C ASP A 361 -0.51 25.61 -0.50
N GLY A 362 0.05 26.40 0.45
CA GLY A 362 0.79 25.91 1.62
C GLY A 362 0.00 25.85 2.93
N ILE A 363 -1.23 26.39 2.99
CA ILE A 363 -1.96 26.49 4.28
C ILE A 363 -2.35 25.15 4.90
N PHE A 364 -2.41 24.09 4.09
CA PHE A 364 -2.66 22.73 4.54
C PHE A 364 -1.36 21.93 4.80
N GLU A 365 -0.20 22.52 4.64
CA GLU A 365 1.06 21.89 5.04
C GLU A 365 1.24 22.00 6.57
N MET A 366 1.74 20.94 7.19
CA MET A 366 2.01 20.94 8.64
C MET A 366 3.01 22.06 9.00
N GLY A 367 2.58 23.01 9.81
CA GLY A 367 3.39 24.18 10.19
C GLY A 367 3.41 25.31 9.15
N GLY A 368 2.58 25.23 8.09
CA GLY A 368 2.40 26.32 7.12
C GLY A 368 1.81 27.56 7.79
N LYS A 369 2.53 28.70 7.74
CA LYS A 369 2.09 29.98 8.31
C LYS A 369 2.13 31.07 7.27
N GLY A 370 1.11 31.92 7.28
CA GLY A 370 1.22 33.24 6.63
C GLY A 370 2.20 34.16 7.39
N PRO A 371 2.80 35.16 6.70
CA PRO A 371 3.82 36.04 7.29
C PRO A 371 3.34 36.82 8.53
N ASP A 372 2.04 37.01 8.72
CA ASP A 372 1.43 37.79 9.81
C ASP A 372 0.51 36.94 10.72
N SER A 373 0.63 35.59 10.69
CA SER A 373 -0.25 34.69 11.44
C SER A 373 0.33 34.35 12.81
N ASP A 374 -0.37 34.71 13.88
CA ASP A 374 -0.06 34.31 15.28
C ASP A 374 -0.45 32.84 15.57
N GLY A 375 -1.13 32.15 14.66
CA GLY A 375 -1.56 30.76 14.80
C GLY A 375 -0.40 29.75 14.71
N THR A 376 -0.61 28.53 15.20
CA THR A 376 0.41 27.46 15.22
C THR A 376 0.69 26.85 13.85
N GLY A 377 -0.18 27.07 12.85
CA GLY A 377 -0.07 26.52 11.49
C GLY A 377 -0.34 25.01 11.37
N PHE A 378 -0.82 24.37 12.45
CA PHE A 378 -1.06 22.92 12.47
C PHE A 378 -2.52 22.52 12.25
N GLY A 379 -3.47 23.38 12.61
CA GLY A 379 -4.91 23.07 12.55
C GLY A 379 -5.38 22.66 11.16
N LEU A 380 -5.02 23.42 10.11
CA LEU A 380 -5.41 23.10 8.74
C LEU A 380 -4.66 21.89 8.18
N GLY A 381 -3.39 21.69 8.54
CA GLY A 381 -2.63 20.48 8.19
C GLY A 381 -3.26 19.22 8.80
N LEU A 382 -3.69 19.30 10.06
CA LEU A 382 -4.46 18.25 10.72
C LEU A 382 -5.81 18.01 10.04
N THR A 383 -6.55 19.07 9.75
CA THR A 383 -7.84 19.00 9.02
C THR A 383 -7.67 18.21 7.72
N ARG A 384 -6.63 18.51 6.93
CA ARG A 384 -6.32 17.77 5.69
C ARG A 384 -6.03 16.29 5.96
N THR A 385 -5.16 16.00 6.93
CA THR A 385 -4.78 14.62 7.27
C THR A 385 -5.99 13.79 7.69
N LEU A 386 -6.89 14.35 8.52
CA LEU A 386 -8.12 13.68 8.95
C LEU A 386 -9.07 13.43 7.78
N VAL A 387 -9.36 14.45 7.00
CA VAL A 387 -10.30 14.34 5.86
C VAL A 387 -9.78 13.34 4.83
N GLU A 388 -8.48 13.35 4.51
CA GLU A 388 -7.85 12.37 3.62
C GLU A 388 -7.88 10.93 4.19
N SER A 389 -7.78 10.77 5.53
CA SER A 389 -7.91 9.45 6.17
C SER A 389 -9.34 8.87 6.07
N TYR A 390 -10.33 9.71 5.88
CA TYR A 390 -11.73 9.32 5.66
C TYR A 390 -12.07 9.09 4.17
N GLY A 391 -11.08 9.16 3.27
CA GLY A 391 -11.28 9.05 1.82
C GLY A 391 -11.79 10.35 1.18
N GLY A 392 -11.82 11.44 1.94
CA GLY A 392 -12.31 12.74 1.49
C GLY A 392 -11.20 13.66 0.95
N ALA A 393 -11.57 14.90 0.66
CA ALA A 393 -10.66 15.96 0.23
C ALA A 393 -11.04 17.31 0.85
N VAL A 394 -10.02 18.16 1.11
CA VAL A 394 -10.22 19.54 1.56
C VAL A 394 -9.59 20.52 0.59
N ALA A 395 -10.26 21.61 0.33
CA ALA A 395 -9.80 22.72 -0.50
C ALA A 395 -10.23 24.06 0.09
N VAL A 396 -9.63 25.14 -0.38
CA VAL A 396 -10.04 26.51 -0.05
C VAL A 396 -10.20 27.34 -1.30
N ALA A 397 -11.19 28.22 -1.30
CA ALA A 397 -11.45 29.19 -2.36
C ALA A 397 -11.77 30.55 -1.73
N ASP A 398 -11.92 31.59 -2.57
CA ASP A 398 -12.43 32.87 -2.10
C ASP A 398 -13.93 32.76 -1.79
N SER A 399 -14.33 33.35 -0.66
CA SER A 399 -15.74 33.46 -0.30
C SER A 399 -16.42 34.57 -1.14
N GLU A 400 -17.64 34.34 -1.57
CA GLU A 400 -18.47 35.35 -2.24
C GLU A 400 -18.75 36.58 -1.33
N HIS A 401 -18.48 36.45 -0.03
CA HIS A 401 -18.69 37.44 1.01
C HIS A 401 -17.42 38.18 1.42
N GLY A 402 -16.27 37.87 0.80
CA GLY A 402 -15.00 38.57 0.97
C GLY A 402 -13.91 37.77 1.69
N GLY A 403 -14.27 36.74 2.49
CA GLY A 403 -13.35 35.92 3.27
C GLY A 403 -12.88 34.65 2.56
N ALA A 404 -12.65 33.59 3.31
CA ALA A 404 -12.27 32.26 2.81
C ALA A 404 -13.48 31.31 2.76
N ASP A 405 -13.51 30.41 1.78
CA ASP A 405 -14.50 29.34 1.62
C ASP A 405 -13.78 27.97 1.68
N PHE A 406 -13.79 27.35 2.85
CA PHE A 406 -13.27 26.01 3.04
C PHE A 406 -14.28 24.97 2.56
N ARG A 407 -13.82 24.03 1.76
CA ARG A 407 -14.62 23.01 1.10
C ARG A 407 -14.13 21.62 1.48
N ILE A 408 -14.95 20.88 2.20
CA ILE A 408 -14.67 19.49 2.59
C ILE A 408 -15.57 18.59 1.76
N THR A 409 -14.98 17.62 1.07
CA THR A 409 -15.72 16.57 0.35
C THR A 409 -15.58 15.27 1.10
N LEU A 410 -16.71 14.60 1.43
CA LEU A 410 -16.74 13.30 2.10
C LEU A 410 -17.52 12.30 1.25
N GLU A 411 -17.16 11.02 1.35
CA GLU A 411 -17.89 9.92 0.72
C GLU A 411 -19.18 9.59 1.49
N ARG A 412 -20.20 9.18 0.74
CA ARG A 412 -21.50 8.74 1.25
C ARG A 412 -21.62 7.22 1.16
N PRO A 413 -22.37 6.56 2.06
CA PRO A 413 -22.62 5.11 2.03
C PRO A 413 -23.46 4.66 0.84
#